data_eeb3342020fe2a0073e97c3be7233602
#
_entry.id   eeb3342020fe2a0073e97c3be7233602
#
_cell.length_a   1.000
_cell.length_b   1.000
_cell.length_c   1.000
_cell.angle_alpha   90.00
_cell.angle_beta   90.00
_cell.angle_gamma   90.00
#
_symmetry.space_group_name_H-M   'P 1'
#
loop_
_entity.id
_entity.type
_entity.pdbx_description
1 polymer ?
#
loop_
_entity_poly.entity_id
_entity_poly.type
_entity_poly.pdbx_seq_one_letter_code
_entity_poly.pdbx_strand_id
1 'polypeptide(L)'
;MHMRLRSMRNRRKWTAGPNPLLLFALSGIVFLGILALNWVLYSGVISMDFYLGLFVILSMWNLFAELGRNEKWKRHWLNVWVTVFLIAVQLTVFCCFLPCYTASAAADMVEHSMGKVEIVESHGIDTTDSLSLFVKKGYVFTCKELKTAQEFIVFFNPVSGQYYEMK
;
A
#
# COMPACT_ATOMS: atom_id res chain seq x y z
N MET A 1 38.72 -46.82 -3.95
CA MET A 1 38.26 -45.98 -2.83
C MET A 1 37.94 -44.50 -3.27
N HIS A 2 38.30 -44.09 -4.48
CA HIS A 2 38.13 -42.71 -4.98
C HIS A 2 36.74 -42.38 -5.62
N MET A 3 35.90 -43.35 -5.96
CA MET A 3 34.63 -43.14 -6.66
C MET A 3 33.44 -42.67 -5.77
N ARG A 4 33.49 -42.93 -4.46
CA ARG A 4 32.38 -42.56 -3.53
C ARG A 4 32.35 -41.08 -3.15
N LEU A 5 33.47 -40.38 -3.21
CA LEU A 5 33.54 -38.96 -2.79
C LEU A 5 32.99 -37.98 -3.86
N ARG A 6 33.01 -38.37 -5.14
CA ARG A 6 32.47 -37.53 -6.25
C ARG A 6 30.92 -37.45 -6.27
N SER A 7 30.27 -38.51 -5.79
CA SER A 7 28.77 -38.57 -5.75
C SER A 7 28.17 -37.64 -4.68
N MET A 8 28.88 -37.43 -3.57
CA MET A 8 28.39 -36.57 -2.48
C MET A 8 28.51 -35.07 -2.79
N ARG A 9 29.46 -34.67 -3.63
CA ARG A 9 29.68 -33.25 -3.99
C ARG A 9 28.61 -32.70 -4.94
N ASN A 10 27.97 -33.57 -5.74
CA ASN A 10 26.95 -33.16 -6.72
C ASN A 10 25.54 -33.09 -6.14
N ARG A 11 25.27 -33.70 -4.98
CA ARG A 11 23.93 -33.61 -4.35
C ARG A 11 23.67 -32.30 -3.62
N ARG A 12 24.71 -31.50 -3.31
CA ARG A 12 24.54 -30.20 -2.63
C ARG A 12 24.09 -29.05 -3.54
N LYS A 13 24.14 -29.19 -4.86
CA LYS A 13 23.81 -28.10 -5.80
C LYS A 13 22.32 -27.94 -6.13
N TRP A 14 21.47 -28.87 -5.74
CA TRP A 14 20.03 -28.88 -6.13
C TRP A 14 19.06 -28.49 -5.01
N THR A 15 19.54 -28.05 -3.87
CA THR A 15 18.71 -27.74 -2.70
C THR A 15 18.67 -26.25 -2.34
N ALA A 16 19.07 -25.38 -3.24
CA ALA A 16 18.91 -23.95 -3.03
C ALA A 16 17.45 -23.56 -3.33
N GLY A 17 16.56 -23.77 -2.38
CA GLY A 17 15.26 -23.12 -2.39
C GLY A 17 15.42 -21.60 -2.37
N PRO A 18 14.40 -20.84 -2.76
CA PRO A 18 14.44 -19.38 -2.76
C PRO A 18 14.82 -18.87 -1.38
N ASN A 19 15.71 -17.87 -1.36
CA ASN A 19 16.23 -17.30 -0.13
C ASN A 19 15.11 -16.52 0.59
N PRO A 20 14.75 -16.86 1.85
CA PRO A 20 13.74 -16.13 2.60
C PRO A 20 14.02 -14.62 2.74
N LEU A 21 15.30 -14.22 2.74
CA LEU A 21 15.68 -12.81 2.73
C LEU A 21 15.27 -12.08 1.44
N LEU A 22 15.29 -12.77 0.28
CA LEU A 22 14.77 -12.20 -0.96
C LEU A 22 13.26 -12.03 -0.91
N LEU A 23 12.54 -12.97 -0.32
CA LEU A 23 11.09 -12.89 -0.13
C LEU A 23 10.72 -11.76 0.85
N PHE A 24 11.51 -11.59 1.91
CA PHE A 24 11.39 -10.46 2.83
C PHE A 24 11.61 -9.13 2.10
N ALA A 25 12.69 -9.01 1.31
CA ALA A 25 12.97 -7.81 0.54
C ALA A 25 11.85 -7.50 -0.47
N LEU A 26 11.32 -8.53 -1.15
CA LEU A 26 10.19 -8.38 -2.08
C LEU A 26 8.93 -7.85 -1.37
N SER A 27 8.59 -8.39 -0.20
CA SER A 27 7.45 -7.91 0.58
C SER A 27 7.64 -6.46 1.03
N GLY A 28 8.87 -6.06 1.38
CA GLY A 28 9.22 -4.68 1.71
C GLY A 28 9.06 -3.73 0.52
N ILE A 29 9.51 -4.14 -0.67
CA ILE A 29 9.34 -3.35 -1.90
C ILE A 29 7.85 -3.14 -2.22
N VAL A 30 7.03 -4.19 -2.10
CA VAL A 30 5.58 -4.08 -2.34
C VAL A 30 4.94 -3.13 -1.33
N PHE A 31 5.26 -3.26 -0.04
CA PHE A 31 4.73 -2.37 0.99
C PHE A 31 5.13 -0.91 0.75
N LEU A 32 6.41 -0.65 0.46
CA LEU A 32 6.90 0.69 0.16
C LEU A 32 6.26 1.26 -1.13
N GLY A 33 6.00 0.41 -2.13
CA GLY A 33 5.28 0.81 -3.35
C GLY A 33 3.85 1.26 -3.04
N ILE A 34 3.11 0.50 -2.23
CA ILE A 34 1.76 0.87 -1.78
C ILE A 34 1.80 2.18 -0.98
N LEU A 35 2.76 2.32 -0.07
CA LEU A 35 2.94 3.54 0.73
C LEU A 35 3.21 4.75 -0.17
N ALA A 36 4.12 4.62 -1.13
CA ALA A 36 4.45 5.68 -2.08
C ALA A 36 3.24 6.08 -2.94
N LEU A 37 2.49 5.10 -3.46
CA LEU A 37 1.26 5.36 -4.22
C LEU A 37 0.21 6.09 -3.37
N ASN A 38 0.02 5.67 -2.11
CA ASN A 38 -0.89 6.35 -1.20
C ASN A 38 -0.49 7.82 -0.97
N TRP A 39 0.80 8.10 -0.77
CA TRP A 39 1.28 9.47 -0.59
C TRP A 39 1.18 10.31 -1.86
N VAL A 40 1.60 9.78 -3.00
CA VAL A 40 1.70 10.54 -4.26
C VAL A 40 0.32 10.76 -4.91
N LEU A 41 -0.54 9.73 -4.93
CA LEU A 41 -1.82 9.81 -5.64
C LEU A 41 -2.99 10.19 -4.73
N TYR A 42 -2.94 9.78 -3.46
CA TYR A 42 -4.08 9.90 -2.55
C TYR A 42 -3.80 10.77 -1.32
N SER A 43 -2.65 11.47 -1.27
CA SER A 43 -2.28 12.37 -0.17
C SER A 43 -2.44 11.75 1.22
N GLY A 44 -2.15 10.44 1.34
CA GLY A 44 -2.22 9.71 2.60
C GLY A 44 -3.63 9.40 3.12
N VAL A 45 -4.64 9.43 2.27
CA VAL A 45 -6.05 9.21 2.65
C VAL A 45 -6.36 7.74 2.95
N ILE A 46 -5.62 6.81 2.34
CA ILE A 46 -5.82 5.37 2.58
C ILE A 46 -5.18 4.98 3.92
N SER A 47 -5.95 4.30 4.79
CA SER A 47 -5.42 3.77 6.07
C SER A 47 -4.40 2.67 5.80
N MET A 48 -3.20 2.86 6.34
CA MET A 48 -2.08 1.91 6.16
C MET A 48 -2.05 0.80 7.21
N ASP A 49 -2.95 0.80 8.20
CA ASP A 49 -2.94 -0.12 9.34
C ASP A 49 -2.98 -1.59 8.91
N PHE A 50 -3.87 -1.92 7.97
CA PHE A 50 -4.01 -3.27 7.43
C PHE A 50 -2.75 -3.72 6.67
N TYR A 51 -2.20 -2.85 5.82
CA TYR A 51 -1.03 -3.15 5.00
C TYR A 51 0.23 -3.29 5.85
N LEU A 52 0.37 -2.46 6.89
CA LEU A 52 1.43 -2.56 7.88
C LEU A 52 1.32 -3.89 8.67
N GLY A 53 0.12 -4.25 9.10
CA GLY A 53 -0.13 -5.52 9.79
C GLY A 53 0.25 -6.73 8.93
N LEU A 54 -0.15 -6.77 7.66
CA LEU A 54 0.25 -7.82 6.72
C LEU A 54 1.76 -7.83 6.47
N PHE A 55 2.39 -6.67 6.32
CA PHE A 55 3.84 -6.59 6.16
C PHE A 55 4.59 -7.14 7.38
N VAL A 56 4.13 -6.83 8.59
CA VAL A 56 4.72 -7.37 9.83
C VAL A 56 4.56 -8.89 9.89
N ILE A 57 3.38 -9.44 9.57
CA ILE A 57 3.13 -10.89 9.52
C ILE A 57 4.07 -11.57 8.50
N LEU A 58 4.18 -11.01 7.29
CA LEU A 58 5.08 -11.51 6.25
C LEU A 58 6.53 -11.46 6.67
N SER A 59 6.93 -10.38 7.32
CA SER A 59 8.31 -10.20 7.82
C SER A 59 8.66 -11.24 8.87
N MET A 60 7.80 -11.43 9.85
CA MET A 60 7.96 -12.46 10.89
C MET A 60 7.97 -13.86 10.30
N TRP A 61 7.07 -14.17 9.36
CA TRP A 61 7.02 -15.45 8.67
C TRP A 61 8.34 -15.77 7.95
N ASN A 62 8.87 -14.82 7.16
CA ASN A 62 10.11 -15.00 6.42
C ASN A 62 11.33 -15.08 7.35
N LEU A 63 11.34 -14.33 8.47
CA LEU A 63 12.39 -14.41 9.48
C LEU A 63 12.41 -15.79 10.16
N PHE A 64 11.26 -16.32 10.57
CA PHE A 64 11.16 -17.67 11.13
C PHE A 64 11.56 -18.75 10.11
N ALA A 65 11.23 -18.57 8.83
CA ALA A 65 11.66 -19.46 7.76
C ALA A 65 13.19 -19.47 7.58
N GLU A 66 13.86 -18.32 7.75
CA GLU A 66 15.32 -18.21 7.72
C GLU A 66 15.96 -18.90 8.93
N LEU A 67 15.45 -18.69 10.14
CA LEU A 67 15.93 -19.35 11.35
C LEU A 67 15.79 -20.87 11.29
N GLY A 68 14.72 -21.37 10.65
CA GLY A 68 14.46 -22.80 10.45
C GLY A 68 15.08 -23.41 9.18
N ARG A 69 16.02 -22.72 8.51
CA ARG A 69 16.56 -23.06 7.18
C ARG A 69 17.21 -24.44 7.06
N ASN A 70 17.63 -25.04 8.18
CA ASN A 70 18.26 -26.36 8.20
C ASN A 70 17.30 -27.53 7.99
N GLU A 71 16.00 -27.29 7.90
CA GLU A 71 14.97 -28.30 7.73
C GLU A 71 14.42 -28.35 6.31
N LYS A 72 14.31 -29.60 5.81
CA LYS A 72 13.69 -30.19 4.60
C LYS A 72 13.08 -29.25 3.53
N TRP A 73 13.46 -29.48 2.27
CA TRP A 73 13.00 -28.86 1.00
C TRP A 73 11.51 -28.50 0.92
N LYS A 74 10.58 -29.34 1.36
CA LYS A 74 9.14 -29.07 1.29
C LYS A 74 8.72 -27.79 2.01
N ARG A 75 9.44 -27.41 3.08
CA ARG A 75 9.18 -26.20 3.86
C ARG A 75 9.55 -24.93 3.11
N HIS A 76 10.58 -24.97 2.25
CA HIS A 76 10.97 -23.80 1.44
C HIS A 76 9.92 -23.43 0.39
N TRP A 77 9.35 -24.42 -0.31
CA TRP A 77 8.28 -24.18 -1.27
C TRP A 77 7.01 -23.67 -0.61
N LEU A 78 6.65 -24.20 0.56
CA LEU A 78 5.53 -23.69 1.35
C LEU A 78 5.72 -22.20 1.70
N ASN A 79 6.92 -21.82 2.11
CA ASN A 79 7.25 -20.41 2.42
C ASN A 79 7.05 -19.51 1.21
N VAL A 80 7.48 -19.93 0.02
CA VAL A 80 7.24 -19.17 -1.22
C VAL A 80 5.76 -19.00 -1.49
N TRP A 81 5.00 -20.10 -1.48
CA TRP A 81 3.56 -20.05 -1.76
C TRP A 81 2.80 -19.16 -0.78
N VAL A 82 3.09 -19.25 0.52
CA VAL A 82 2.48 -18.42 1.54
C VAL A 82 2.83 -16.95 1.32
N THR A 83 4.10 -16.65 1.07
CA THR A 83 4.54 -15.26 0.83
C THR A 83 3.89 -14.68 -0.43
N VAL A 84 3.89 -15.41 -1.54
CA VAL A 84 3.26 -14.97 -2.80
C VAL A 84 1.76 -14.78 -2.63
N PHE A 85 1.09 -15.72 -1.93
CA PHE A 85 -0.33 -15.62 -1.65
C PHE A 85 -0.67 -14.38 -0.83
N LEU A 86 0.06 -14.10 0.24
CA LEU A 86 -0.20 -12.93 1.10
C LEU A 86 0.12 -11.61 0.37
N ILE A 87 1.16 -11.56 -0.47
CA ILE A 87 1.43 -10.41 -1.34
C ILE A 87 0.27 -10.20 -2.33
N ALA A 88 -0.22 -11.29 -2.95
CA ALA A 88 -1.35 -11.20 -3.86
C ALA A 88 -2.62 -10.69 -3.16
N VAL A 89 -2.91 -11.16 -1.95
CA VAL A 89 -4.01 -10.65 -1.12
C VAL A 89 -3.83 -9.16 -0.84
N GLN A 90 -2.63 -8.73 -0.44
CA GLN A 90 -2.34 -7.32 -0.14
C GLN A 90 -2.58 -6.42 -1.36
N LEU A 91 -2.12 -6.83 -2.54
CA LEU A 91 -2.32 -6.09 -3.79
C LEU A 91 -3.78 -6.09 -4.22
N THR A 92 -4.47 -7.22 -4.11
CA THR A 92 -5.90 -7.32 -4.44
C THR A 92 -6.74 -6.41 -3.55
N VAL A 93 -6.50 -6.44 -2.24
CA VAL A 93 -7.19 -5.54 -1.30
C VAL A 93 -6.90 -4.09 -1.63
N PHE A 94 -5.64 -3.75 -1.93
CA PHE A 94 -5.28 -2.39 -2.34
C PHE A 94 -6.07 -1.96 -3.57
N CYS A 95 -6.07 -2.75 -4.64
CA CYS A 95 -6.78 -2.42 -5.88
C CYS A 95 -8.31 -2.34 -5.71
N CYS A 96 -8.90 -3.24 -4.89
CA CYS A 96 -10.35 -3.28 -4.69
C CYS A 96 -10.90 -2.13 -3.84
N PHE A 97 -10.06 -1.57 -2.96
CA PHE A 97 -10.48 -0.51 -2.01
C PHE A 97 -9.82 0.84 -2.28
N LEU A 98 -9.27 1.02 -3.48
CA LEU A 98 -8.81 2.34 -3.90
C LEU A 98 -9.96 3.34 -3.89
N PRO A 99 -9.74 4.58 -3.39
CA PRO A 99 -10.69 5.67 -3.57
C PRO A 99 -10.95 5.93 -5.06
N CYS A 100 -12.18 6.29 -5.40
CA CYS A 100 -12.55 6.59 -6.80
C CYS A 100 -11.83 7.82 -7.35
N TYR A 101 -11.45 8.74 -6.47
CA TYR A 101 -10.83 10.01 -6.83
C TYR A 101 -9.45 10.15 -6.21
N THR A 102 -8.46 10.42 -7.04
CA THR A 102 -7.13 10.86 -6.59
C THR A 102 -7.19 12.30 -6.09
N ALA A 103 -6.18 12.76 -5.36
CA ALA A 103 -6.13 14.14 -4.88
C ALA A 103 -6.21 15.17 -6.02
N SER A 104 -5.52 14.91 -7.15
CA SER A 104 -5.57 15.79 -8.32
C SER A 104 -6.94 15.79 -9.00
N ALA A 105 -7.55 14.60 -9.21
CA ALA A 105 -8.87 14.51 -9.81
C ALA A 105 -9.96 15.17 -8.95
N ALA A 106 -9.83 15.08 -7.63
CA ALA A 106 -10.71 15.76 -6.69
C ALA A 106 -10.56 17.30 -6.77
N ALA A 107 -9.30 17.77 -6.86
CA ALA A 107 -9.00 19.20 -7.04
C ALA A 107 -9.61 19.74 -8.34
N ASP A 108 -9.36 19.08 -9.47
CA ASP A 108 -9.92 19.46 -10.77
C ASP A 108 -11.46 19.50 -10.75
N MET A 109 -12.08 18.56 -10.05
CA MET A 109 -13.55 18.51 -9.92
C MET A 109 -14.10 19.68 -9.12
N VAL A 110 -13.44 20.05 -8.01
CA VAL A 110 -13.82 21.21 -7.19
C VAL A 110 -13.66 22.49 -7.98
N GLU A 111 -12.53 22.71 -8.66
CA GLU A 111 -12.29 23.89 -9.49
C GLU A 111 -13.34 24.01 -10.62
N HIS A 112 -13.64 22.91 -11.31
CA HIS A 112 -14.61 22.91 -12.42
C HIS A 112 -16.03 23.17 -11.94
N SER A 113 -16.41 22.64 -10.79
CA SER A 113 -17.80 22.75 -10.30
C SER A 113 -18.08 24.08 -9.63
N MET A 114 -17.11 24.67 -8.93
CA MET A 114 -17.27 25.96 -8.26
C MET A 114 -16.98 27.16 -9.18
N GLY A 115 -16.22 26.95 -10.27
CA GLY A 115 -15.85 27.97 -11.25
C GLY A 115 -15.12 29.16 -10.62
N LYS A 116 -14.08 29.70 -11.25
CA LYS A 116 -13.34 30.90 -10.77
C LYS A 116 -12.76 30.79 -9.35
N VAL A 117 -12.37 29.60 -8.96
CA VAL A 117 -11.74 29.27 -7.68
C VAL A 117 -10.32 28.75 -7.96
N GLU A 118 -9.37 29.16 -7.15
CA GLU A 118 -8.00 28.63 -7.16
C GLU A 118 -7.77 27.83 -5.89
N ILE A 119 -7.25 26.62 -6.01
CA ILE A 119 -6.85 25.81 -4.85
C ILE A 119 -5.48 26.24 -4.39
N VAL A 120 -5.41 26.76 -3.17
CA VAL A 120 -4.17 27.25 -2.55
C VAL A 120 -3.43 26.13 -1.84
N GLU A 121 -4.16 25.25 -1.15
CA GLU A 121 -3.61 24.16 -0.34
C GLU A 121 -4.53 22.94 -0.36
N SER A 122 -3.92 21.74 -0.29
CA SER A 122 -4.66 20.49 -0.18
C SER A 122 -4.03 19.58 0.86
N HIS A 123 -4.84 19.00 1.74
CA HIS A 123 -4.39 18.01 2.73
C HIS A 123 -5.50 17.03 3.08
N GLY A 124 -5.11 15.87 3.65
CA GLY A 124 -6.06 14.88 4.15
C GLY A 124 -6.42 15.14 5.60
N ILE A 125 -7.72 15.18 5.92
CA ILE A 125 -8.21 15.29 7.31
C ILE A 125 -8.92 14.01 7.71
N ASP A 126 -8.65 13.54 8.95
CA ASP A 126 -9.38 12.43 9.55
C ASP A 126 -10.86 12.79 9.73
N THR A 127 -11.73 11.92 9.26
CA THR A 127 -13.18 12.08 9.43
C THR A 127 -13.67 11.25 10.61
N THR A 128 -14.67 11.77 11.33
CA THR A 128 -15.29 11.07 12.46
C THR A 128 -16.02 9.81 11.98
N ASP A 129 -16.57 9.86 10.77
CA ASP A 129 -17.20 8.72 10.11
C ASP A 129 -16.25 8.12 9.09
N SER A 130 -16.03 6.80 9.17
CA SER A 130 -15.23 6.09 8.16
C SER A 130 -15.93 6.17 6.81
N LEU A 131 -15.26 6.75 5.81
CA LEU A 131 -15.78 6.87 4.45
C LEU A 131 -15.88 5.51 3.76
N SER A 132 -14.95 4.60 4.09
CA SER A 132 -14.98 3.18 3.75
C SER A 132 -14.10 2.40 4.72
N LEU A 133 -14.05 1.06 4.57
CA LEU A 133 -13.23 0.19 5.44
C LEU A 133 -11.76 0.59 5.50
N PHE A 134 -11.20 1.11 4.41
CA PHE A 134 -9.79 1.48 4.29
C PHE A 134 -9.56 2.98 4.05
N VAL A 135 -10.62 3.79 3.95
CA VAL A 135 -10.54 5.23 3.72
C VAL A 135 -11.13 5.93 4.92
N LYS A 136 -10.28 6.48 5.76
CA LYS A 136 -10.67 7.19 6.99
C LYS A 136 -10.53 8.70 6.88
N LYS A 137 -9.94 9.20 5.80
CA LYS A 137 -9.68 10.62 5.58
C LYS A 137 -10.39 11.11 4.35
N GLY A 138 -10.80 12.37 4.37
CA GLY A 138 -11.24 13.11 3.19
C GLY A 138 -10.20 14.13 2.75
N TYR A 139 -10.31 14.62 1.52
CA TYR A 139 -9.52 15.76 1.07
C TYR A 139 -10.13 17.05 1.58
N VAL A 140 -9.27 17.96 1.99
CA VAL A 140 -9.64 19.31 2.35
C VAL A 140 -8.85 20.26 1.46
N PHE A 141 -9.56 21.12 0.77
CA PHE A 141 -9.00 22.13 -0.12
C PHE A 141 -9.27 23.51 0.45
N THR A 142 -8.19 24.29 0.63
CA THR A 142 -8.32 25.74 0.85
C THR A 142 -8.45 26.39 -0.51
N CYS A 143 -9.63 26.93 -0.77
CA CYS A 143 -10.00 27.54 -2.03
C CYS A 143 -10.06 29.06 -1.87
N LYS A 144 -9.61 29.78 -2.92
CA LYS A 144 -9.68 31.24 -2.98
C LYS A 144 -10.53 31.67 -4.17
N GLU A 145 -11.53 32.48 -3.91
CA GLU A 145 -12.35 33.03 -4.97
C GLU A 145 -11.57 34.12 -5.73
N LEU A 146 -11.46 33.98 -7.05
CA LEU A 146 -10.66 34.89 -7.89
C LEU A 146 -11.19 36.32 -7.95
N LYS A 147 -12.50 36.55 -7.64
CA LYS A 147 -13.12 37.87 -7.69
C LYS A 147 -13.03 38.65 -6.38
N THR A 148 -13.27 37.97 -5.26
CA THR A 148 -13.39 38.58 -3.93
C THR A 148 -12.13 38.41 -3.11
N ALA A 149 -11.21 37.53 -3.56
CA ALA A 149 -10.04 37.06 -2.82
C ALA A 149 -10.40 36.43 -1.45
N GLN A 150 -11.64 36.05 -1.24
CA GLN A 150 -12.09 35.39 -0.02
C GLN A 150 -11.65 33.93 -0.03
N GLU A 151 -11.11 33.49 1.11
CA GLU A 151 -10.71 32.09 1.31
C GLU A 151 -11.84 31.32 2.00
N PHE A 152 -12.07 30.10 1.56
CA PHE A 152 -13.01 29.16 2.15
C PHE A 152 -12.48 27.73 2.04
N ILE A 153 -13.01 26.84 2.87
CA ILE A 153 -12.54 25.48 2.96
C ILE A 153 -13.59 24.53 2.40
N VAL A 154 -13.17 23.62 1.52
CA VAL A 154 -14.02 22.61 0.91
C VAL A 154 -13.56 21.23 1.36
N PHE A 155 -14.47 20.45 1.93
CA PHE A 155 -14.28 19.02 2.15
C PHE A 155 -14.73 18.23 0.93
N PHE A 156 -13.95 17.26 0.53
CA PHE A 156 -14.25 16.34 -0.57
C PHE A 156 -14.14 14.89 -0.11
N ASN A 157 -15.17 14.09 -0.35
CA ASN A 157 -15.19 12.67 -0.07
C ASN A 157 -14.57 11.89 -1.24
N PRO A 158 -13.38 11.27 -1.07
CA PRO A 158 -12.67 10.59 -2.16
C PRO A 158 -13.37 9.30 -2.65
N VAL A 159 -14.36 8.80 -1.93
CA VAL A 159 -15.09 7.58 -2.29
C VAL A 159 -16.35 7.92 -3.09
N SER A 160 -17.15 8.88 -2.61
CA SER A 160 -18.43 9.24 -3.24
C SER A 160 -18.34 10.39 -4.24
N GLY A 161 -17.27 11.19 -4.20
CA GLY A 161 -17.13 12.41 -5.00
C GLY A 161 -18.01 13.58 -4.50
N GLN A 162 -18.66 13.43 -3.35
CA GLN A 162 -19.43 14.52 -2.74
C GLN A 162 -18.49 15.53 -2.08
N TYR A 163 -18.82 16.80 -2.23
CA TYR A 163 -18.08 17.88 -1.59
C TYR A 163 -19.04 18.91 -0.97
N TYR A 164 -18.57 19.60 0.05
CA TYR A 164 -19.31 20.66 0.72
C TYR A 164 -18.35 21.68 1.34
N GLU A 165 -18.80 22.93 1.40
CA GLU A 165 -18.09 24.00 2.06
C GLU A 165 -18.14 23.82 3.59
N MET A 166 -16.99 23.89 4.23
CA MET A 166 -16.87 23.87 5.69
C MET A 166 -16.96 25.29 6.22
N LYS A 167 -17.88 25.52 7.16
CA LYS A 167 -18.06 26.80 7.84
C LYS A 167 -17.25 26.87 9.12
#